data_86414a2e7a9232e87aa63bbd83a27a7b
#
_entry.id   86414a2e7a9232e87aa63bbd83a27a7b
#
_cell.length_a   1.000
_cell.length_b   1.000
_cell.length_c   1.000
_cell.angle_alpha   90.00
_cell.angle_beta   90.00
_cell.angle_gamma   90.00
#
_symmetry.space_group_name_H-M   'P 1'
#
loop_
_entity.id
_entity.type
_entity.pdbx_description
1 polymer ?
#
loop_
_entity_poly.entity_id
_entity_poly.type
_entity_poly.pdbx_seq_one_letter_code
_entity_poly.pdbx_strand_id
1 'polypeptide(L)'
;MNLAPTDPSAVRLTQAIRSGALDELARLLEQQPELAKARIAGRRGGWRTPLHVVADWPGYFPNGPAVVRLLIEAGADPSAPSAEGPSETPLHWAASSDDVDVAAALIDGGADIEAPGASIAGGGPLGNAVGYGCWHVARLLVERGARVDSLWQAAALGLVERVVELLGADPPPTQEDLDGAFWQACHGGQLRMAELLLARGADINAIPGYSEQAPLDVAGSTDTRRGQLVNWLRERGATSAKGTAPDQG
;
A
#
# COMPACT_ATOMS: atom_id res chain seq x y z
N MET A 1 -14.86 -15.71 -17.36
CA MET A 1 -15.08 -17.10 -16.93
C MET A 1 -14.77 -17.24 -15.45
N ASN A 2 -15.41 -18.20 -14.74
CA ASN A 2 -15.10 -18.46 -13.34
C ASN A 2 -14.33 -19.79 -13.24
N LEU A 3 -13.22 -19.80 -12.53
CA LEU A 3 -12.32 -20.96 -12.39
C LEU A 3 -12.19 -21.33 -10.90
N ALA A 4 -12.35 -22.63 -10.61
CA ALA A 4 -11.96 -23.13 -9.29
C ALA A 4 -10.43 -23.05 -9.12
N PRO A 5 -9.90 -22.95 -7.88
CA PRO A 5 -8.45 -22.91 -7.65
C PRO A 5 -7.72 -24.17 -8.14
N THR A 6 -8.44 -25.30 -8.23
CA THR A 6 -7.94 -26.60 -8.69
C THR A 6 -8.18 -26.85 -10.18
N ASP A 7 -8.83 -25.91 -10.88
CA ASP A 7 -9.02 -26.00 -12.32
C ASP A 7 -7.65 -26.05 -13.02
N PRO A 8 -7.41 -27.00 -13.94
CA PRO A 8 -6.12 -27.11 -14.64
C PRO A 8 -5.69 -25.81 -15.32
N SER A 9 -6.64 -25.06 -15.91
CA SER A 9 -6.34 -23.77 -16.56
C SER A 9 -5.95 -22.71 -15.52
N ALA A 10 -6.63 -22.65 -14.36
CA ALA A 10 -6.30 -21.74 -13.28
C ALA A 10 -4.91 -22.04 -12.69
N VAL A 11 -4.59 -23.30 -12.50
CA VAL A 11 -3.29 -23.75 -11.97
C VAL A 11 -2.17 -23.36 -12.94
N ARG A 12 -2.30 -23.70 -14.22
CA ARG A 12 -1.30 -23.37 -15.25
C ARG A 12 -1.12 -21.86 -15.41
N LEU A 13 -2.20 -21.09 -15.47
CA LEU A 13 -2.18 -19.65 -15.56
C LEU A 13 -1.47 -19.01 -14.34
N THR A 14 -1.86 -19.41 -13.14
CA THR A 14 -1.24 -18.91 -11.90
C THR A 14 0.26 -19.25 -11.84
N GLN A 15 0.63 -20.46 -12.25
CA GLN A 15 2.02 -20.90 -12.29
C GLN A 15 2.83 -20.09 -13.30
N ALA A 16 2.32 -19.90 -14.54
CA ALA A 16 2.98 -19.12 -15.57
C ALA A 16 3.19 -17.66 -15.12
N ILE A 17 2.19 -17.05 -14.48
CA ILE A 17 2.29 -15.69 -13.91
C ILE A 17 3.37 -15.63 -12.83
N ARG A 18 3.31 -16.48 -11.81
CA ARG A 18 4.23 -16.42 -10.67
C ARG A 18 5.67 -16.80 -10.99
N SER A 19 5.87 -17.64 -12.01
CA SER A 19 7.21 -17.98 -12.50
C SER A 19 7.75 -17.00 -13.55
N GLY A 20 6.91 -16.07 -14.04
CA GLY A 20 7.27 -15.17 -15.13
C GLY A 20 7.54 -15.88 -16.46
N ALA A 21 6.89 -17.02 -16.72
CA ALA A 21 7.07 -17.83 -17.90
C ALA A 21 6.29 -17.22 -19.09
N LEU A 22 6.87 -16.17 -19.72
CA LEU A 22 6.20 -15.35 -20.73
C LEU A 22 5.72 -16.16 -21.93
N ASP A 23 6.54 -17.07 -22.45
CA ASP A 23 6.17 -17.90 -23.61
C ASP A 23 5.01 -18.85 -23.30
N GLU A 24 4.94 -19.37 -22.09
CA GLU A 24 3.83 -20.22 -21.66
C GLU A 24 2.57 -19.39 -21.45
N LEU A 25 2.70 -18.21 -20.84
CA LEU A 25 1.59 -17.28 -20.65
C LEU A 25 1.01 -16.84 -21.99
N ALA A 26 1.86 -16.43 -22.94
CA ALA A 26 1.43 -16.03 -24.28
C ALA A 26 0.66 -17.17 -24.97
N ARG A 27 1.20 -18.40 -24.96
CA ARG A 27 0.51 -19.57 -25.55
C ARG A 27 -0.84 -19.85 -24.90
N LEU A 28 -0.94 -19.72 -23.57
CA LEU A 28 -2.22 -19.91 -22.86
C LEU A 28 -3.25 -18.86 -23.29
N LEU A 29 -2.83 -17.59 -23.41
CA LEU A 29 -3.70 -16.49 -23.81
C LEU A 29 -4.09 -16.55 -25.30
N GLU A 30 -3.20 -17.05 -26.20
CA GLU A 30 -3.54 -17.32 -27.59
C GLU A 30 -4.57 -18.44 -27.75
N GLN A 31 -4.44 -19.52 -26.96
CA GLN A 31 -5.37 -20.65 -27.01
C GLN A 31 -6.72 -20.35 -26.36
N GLN A 32 -6.70 -19.55 -25.30
CA GLN A 32 -7.87 -19.23 -24.48
C GLN A 32 -7.81 -17.74 -24.02
N PRO A 33 -8.13 -16.79 -24.90
CA PRO A 33 -8.04 -15.34 -24.58
C PRO A 33 -8.88 -14.92 -23.36
N GLU A 34 -9.97 -15.63 -23.11
CA GLU A 34 -10.83 -15.38 -21.94
C GLU A 34 -10.14 -15.61 -20.60
N LEU A 35 -9.01 -16.31 -20.56
CA LEU A 35 -8.19 -16.47 -19.35
C LEU A 35 -7.67 -15.15 -18.81
N ALA A 36 -7.42 -14.14 -19.68
CA ALA A 36 -7.00 -12.80 -19.24
C ALA A 36 -8.03 -12.13 -18.32
N LYS A 37 -9.31 -12.47 -18.48
CA LYS A 37 -10.46 -11.94 -17.73
C LYS A 37 -11.03 -12.96 -16.74
N ALA A 38 -10.29 -14.02 -16.45
CA ALA A 38 -10.78 -15.07 -15.55
C ALA A 38 -10.97 -14.56 -14.13
N ARG A 39 -11.99 -15.07 -13.47
CA ARG A 39 -12.21 -14.93 -12.03
C ARG A 39 -11.77 -16.22 -11.36
N ILE A 40 -10.62 -16.19 -10.72
CA ILE A 40 -10.03 -17.33 -10.02
C ILE A 40 -10.54 -17.29 -8.57
N ALA A 41 -11.27 -18.33 -8.16
CA ALA A 41 -11.82 -18.39 -6.81
C ALA A 41 -10.70 -18.44 -5.76
N GLY A 42 -10.88 -17.68 -4.67
CA GLY A 42 -9.98 -17.63 -3.54
C GLY A 42 -10.22 -18.76 -2.54
N ARG A 43 -9.23 -19.02 -1.69
CA ARG A 43 -9.33 -20.07 -0.64
C ARG A 43 -10.34 -19.74 0.46
N ARG A 44 -10.63 -18.46 0.67
CA ARG A 44 -11.54 -17.96 1.71
C ARG A 44 -12.90 -17.54 1.17
N GLY A 45 -13.22 -17.90 -0.08
CA GLY A 45 -14.34 -17.37 -0.84
C GLY A 45 -13.95 -16.14 -1.65
N GLY A 46 -14.88 -15.64 -2.47
CA GLY A 46 -14.58 -14.54 -3.39
C GLY A 46 -13.77 -14.98 -4.61
N TRP A 47 -13.20 -14.00 -5.33
CA TRP A 47 -12.41 -14.23 -6.53
C TRP A 47 -11.42 -13.09 -6.77
N ARG A 48 -10.39 -13.39 -7.54
CA ARG A 48 -9.37 -12.44 -8.01
C ARG A 48 -9.10 -12.63 -9.49
N THR A 49 -8.56 -11.62 -10.15
CA THR A 49 -8.18 -11.71 -11.57
C THR A 49 -6.72 -12.14 -11.72
N PRO A 50 -6.27 -12.51 -12.96
CA PRO A 50 -4.85 -12.77 -13.24
C PRO A 50 -3.93 -11.59 -12.88
N LEU A 51 -4.40 -10.34 -13.05
CA LEU A 51 -3.63 -9.15 -12.65
C LEU A 51 -3.46 -9.04 -11.13
N HIS A 52 -4.41 -9.51 -10.32
CA HIS A 52 -4.19 -9.63 -8.87
C HIS A 52 -3.14 -10.69 -8.53
N VAL A 53 -3.07 -11.77 -9.32
CA VAL A 53 -2.07 -12.83 -9.06
C VAL A 53 -0.64 -12.32 -9.26
N VAL A 54 -0.38 -11.45 -10.25
CA VAL A 54 0.95 -10.86 -10.44
C VAL A 54 1.29 -9.81 -9.39
N ALA A 55 0.29 -9.15 -8.82
CA ALA A 55 0.44 -8.12 -7.78
C ALA A 55 0.37 -8.68 -6.34
N ASP A 56 0.13 -10.00 -6.19
CA ASP A 56 -0.06 -10.66 -4.89
C ASP A 56 1.23 -10.65 -4.05
N TRP A 57 1.07 -10.65 -2.74
CA TRP A 57 2.20 -10.77 -1.82
C TRP A 57 2.98 -12.09 -2.07
N PRO A 58 4.31 -12.12 -2.01
CA PRO A 58 5.21 -11.05 -1.55
C PRO A 58 5.56 -9.98 -2.61
N GLY A 59 4.99 -10.02 -3.83
CA GLY A 59 5.40 -9.18 -4.93
C GLY A 59 6.68 -9.64 -5.63
N TYR A 60 7.14 -8.82 -6.58
CA TYR A 60 8.43 -9.03 -7.30
C TYR A 60 8.55 -10.39 -7.98
N PHE A 61 7.43 -10.93 -8.49
CA PHE A 61 7.49 -12.12 -9.32
C PHE A 61 8.31 -11.87 -10.60
N PRO A 62 9.10 -12.88 -11.07
CA PRO A 62 9.92 -12.70 -12.26
C PRO A 62 9.10 -12.18 -13.45
N ASN A 63 9.68 -11.24 -14.21
CA ASN A 63 9.04 -10.62 -15.37
C ASN A 63 7.68 -9.94 -15.12
N GLY A 64 7.38 -9.55 -13.87
CA GLY A 64 6.09 -8.97 -13.46
C GLY A 64 5.54 -7.92 -14.43
N PRO A 65 6.30 -6.86 -14.79
CA PRO A 65 5.84 -5.85 -15.75
C PRO A 65 5.48 -6.41 -17.15
N ALA A 66 6.21 -7.42 -17.63
CA ALA A 66 5.91 -8.05 -18.90
C ALA A 66 4.66 -8.93 -18.83
N VAL A 67 4.46 -9.63 -17.70
CA VAL A 67 3.23 -10.38 -17.40
C VAL A 67 2.02 -9.45 -17.38
N VAL A 68 2.12 -8.29 -16.72
CA VAL A 68 1.04 -7.27 -16.69
C VAL A 68 0.69 -6.84 -18.11
N ARG A 69 1.69 -6.48 -18.94
CA ARG A 69 1.46 -6.06 -20.34
C ARG A 69 0.76 -7.15 -21.14
N LEU A 70 1.25 -8.40 -21.11
CA LEU A 70 0.64 -9.51 -21.84
C LEU A 70 -0.82 -9.73 -21.45
N LEU A 71 -1.14 -9.66 -20.15
CA LEU A 71 -2.52 -9.82 -19.68
C LEU A 71 -3.42 -8.67 -20.16
N ILE A 72 -2.94 -7.42 -20.13
CA ILE A 72 -3.71 -6.25 -20.58
C ILE A 72 -3.89 -6.30 -22.11
N GLU A 73 -2.87 -6.63 -22.88
CA GLU A 73 -2.94 -6.81 -24.32
C GLU A 73 -3.95 -7.92 -24.70
N ALA A 74 -4.06 -8.98 -23.89
CA ALA A 74 -5.08 -10.02 -24.04
C ALA A 74 -6.47 -9.60 -23.51
N GLY A 75 -6.62 -8.35 -23.05
CA GLY A 75 -7.88 -7.73 -22.68
C GLY A 75 -8.24 -7.81 -21.19
N ALA A 76 -7.28 -8.09 -20.30
CA ALA A 76 -7.50 -7.92 -18.86
C ALA A 76 -7.79 -6.46 -18.53
N ASP A 77 -8.73 -6.23 -17.61
CA ASP A 77 -9.04 -4.90 -17.09
C ASP A 77 -8.09 -4.59 -15.91
N PRO A 78 -7.19 -3.57 -16.02
CA PRO A 78 -6.25 -3.24 -14.95
C PRO A 78 -6.92 -2.67 -13.70
N SER A 79 -8.18 -2.23 -13.80
CA SER A 79 -8.96 -1.68 -12.69
C SER A 79 -10.04 -2.64 -12.19
N ALA A 80 -10.07 -3.89 -12.67
CA ALA A 80 -11.07 -4.86 -12.22
C ALA A 80 -10.95 -5.09 -10.70
N PRO A 81 -12.05 -4.93 -9.92
CA PRO A 81 -12.01 -5.21 -8.49
C PRO A 81 -11.90 -6.71 -8.22
N SER A 82 -11.36 -7.07 -7.06
CA SER A 82 -11.49 -8.42 -6.50
C SER A 82 -12.79 -8.57 -5.72
N ALA A 83 -13.11 -9.79 -5.33
CA ALA A 83 -14.17 -10.08 -4.35
C ALA A 83 -13.65 -10.92 -3.18
N GLU A 84 -12.34 -10.87 -2.92
CA GLU A 84 -11.70 -11.40 -1.72
C GLU A 84 -11.54 -10.27 -0.70
N GLY A 85 -12.56 -10.03 0.15
CA GLY A 85 -12.55 -8.93 1.12
C GLY A 85 -12.97 -7.57 0.51
N PRO A 86 -12.25 -6.47 0.77
CA PRO A 86 -12.50 -5.18 0.13
C PRO A 86 -12.40 -5.30 -1.40
N SER A 87 -13.14 -4.45 -2.12
CA SER A 87 -13.15 -4.46 -3.61
C SER A 87 -11.87 -3.87 -4.18
N GLU A 88 -10.72 -4.37 -3.77
CA GLU A 88 -9.42 -3.90 -4.19
C GLU A 88 -9.13 -4.25 -5.66
N THR A 89 -8.46 -3.33 -6.36
CA THR A 89 -7.93 -3.56 -7.72
C THR A 89 -6.51 -4.14 -7.66
N PRO A 90 -5.95 -4.63 -8.81
CA PRO A 90 -4.57 -5.08 -8.86
C PRO A 90 -3.56 -4.03 -8.36
N LEU A 91 -3.83 -2.73 -8.58
CA LEU A 91 -2.97 -1.65 -8.12
C LEU A 91 -2.97 -1.50 -6.59
N HIS A 92 -4.09 -1.78 -5.90
CA HIS A 92 -4.11 -1.86 -4.44
C HIS A 92 -3.21 -2.98 -3.91
N TRP A 93 -3.20 -4.13 -4.58
CA TRP A 93 -2.36 -5.26 -4.17
C TRP A 93 -0.88 -5.00 -4.41
N ALA A 94 -0.52 -4.41 -5.57
CA ALA A 94 0.85 -3.94 -5.82
C ALA A 94 1.30 -2.89 -4.80
N ALA A 95 0.37 -2.00 -4.39
CA ALA A 95 0.60 -1.01 -3.35
C ALA A 95 0.83 -1.63 -1.96
N SER A 96 0.20 -2.76 -1.67
CA SER A 96 0.37 -3.48 -0.39
C SER A 96 1.61 -4.37 -0.34
N SER A 97 2.20 -4.70 -1.49
CA SER A 97 3.43 -5.52 -1.60
C SER A 97 4.68 -4.70 -1.92
N ASP A 98 4.57 -3.39 -2.02
CA ASP A 98 5.63 -2.43 -2.41
C ASP A 98 6.29 -2.76 -3.78
N ASP A 99 5.55 -3.44 -4.68
CA ASP A 99 6.05 -3.84 -6.00
C ASP A 99 5.94 -2.68 -6.99
N VAL A 100 6.98 -1.85 -7.01
CA VAL A 100 7.06 -0.62 -7.83
C VAL A 100 6.93 -0.92 -9.33
N ASP A 101 7.57 -1.98 -9.78
CA ASP A 101 7.63 -2.30 -11.21
C ASP A 101 6.27 -2.77 -11.73
N VAL A 102 5.56 -3.60 -10.95
CA VAL A 102 4.20 -4.04 -11.26
C VAL A 102 3.22 -2.88 -11.13
N ALA A 103 3.34 -2.05 -10.08
CA ALA A 103 2.50 -0.85 -9.92
C ALA A 103 2.65 0.10 -11.10
N ALA A 104 3.89 0.39 -11.54
CA ALA A 104 4.16 1.23 -12.71
C ALA A 104 3.53 0.63 -13.98
N ALA A 105 3.70 -0.68 -14.22
CA ALA A 105 3.13 -1.35 -15.38
C ALA A 105 1.59 -1.33 -15.40
N LEU A 106 0.95 -1.45 -14.24
CA LEU A 106 -0.50 -1.34 -14.11
C LEU A 106 -0.98 0.08 -14.44
N ILE A 107 -0.31 1.12 -13.92
CA ILE A 107 -0.63 2.53 -14.19
C ILE A 107 -0.44 2.83 -15.69
N ASP A 108 0.70 2.42 -16.26
CA ASP A 108 0.98 2.59 -17.70
C ASP A 108 -0.04 1.84 -18.57
N GLY A 109 -0.60 0.75 -18.08
CA GLY A 109 -1.66 -0.03 -18.69
C GLY A 109 -3.07 0.52 -18.46
N GLY A 110 -3.22 1.67 -17.83
CA GLY A 110 -4.51 2.36 -17.62
C GLY A 110 -5.24 2.00 -16.34
N ALA A 111 -4.55 1.48 -15.32
CA ALA A 111 -5.17 1.30 -14.00
C ALA A 111 -5.62 2.65 -13.42
N ASP A 112 -6.83 2.68 -12.87
CA ASP A 112 -7.34 3.84 -12.16
C ASP A 112 -6.57 4.01 -10.84
N ILE A 113 -5.76 5.08 -10.79
CA ILE A 113 -4.91 5.40 -9.64
C ILE A 113 -5.74 5.84 -8.41
N GLU A 114 -6.98 6.25 -8.64
CA GLU A 114 -7.93 6.71 -7.61
C GLU A 114 -9.02 5.67 -7.32
N ALA A 115 -8.92 4.45 -7.87
CA ALA A 115 -9.92 3.42 -7.66
C ALA A 115 -10.21 3.25 -6.16
N PRO A 116 -11.48 3.31 -5.72
CA PRO A 116 -11.83 3.11 -4.31
C PRO A 116 -11.72 1.63 -3.92
N GLY A 117 -11.72 1.35 -2.63
CA GLY A 117 -11.78 -0.01 -2.10
C GLY A 117 -10.55 -0.45 -1.33
N ALA A 118 -9.61 0.46 -1.01
CA ALA A 118 -8.46 0.14 -0.17
C ALA A 118 -8.90 -0.49 1.17
N SER A 119 -8.18 -1.52 1.61
CA SER A 119 -8.36 -2.12 2.94
C SER A 119 -8.05 -1.13 4.06
N ILE A 120 -7.20 -0.14 3.78
CA ILE A 120 -6.89 0.96 4.69
C ILE A 120 -7.80 2.15 4.35
N ALA A 121 -8.69 2.49 5.26
CA ALA A 121 -9.61 3.65 5.20
C ALA A 121 -10.54 3.70 3.96
N GLY A 122 -10.66 2.62 3.18
CA GLY A 122 -11.58 2.54 2.04
C GLY A 122 -11.23 3.41 0.83
N GLY A 123 -10.08 4.07 0.84
CA GLY A 123 -9.63 4.99 -0.21
C GLY A 123 -9.01 4.32 -1.42
N GLY A 124 -8.14 5.06 -2.14
CA GLY A 124 -7.39 4.55 -3.28
C GLY A 124 -6.12 3.77 -2.89
N PRO A 125 -5.38 3.27 -3.88
CA PRO A 125 -4.14 2.50 -3.68
C PRO A 125 -3.10 3.19 -2.79
N LEU A 126 -3.06 4.54 -2.79
CA LEU A 126 -2.18 5.31 -1.93
C LEU A 126 -2.47 5.04 -0.44
N GLY A 127 -3.74 4.82 -0.06
CA GLY A 127 -4.12 4.45 1.29
C GLY A 127 -3.44 3.17 1.76
N ASN A 128 -3.49 2.13 0.92
CA ASN A 128 -2.80 0.87 1.21
C ASN A 128 -1.28 1.05 1.29
N ALA A 129 -0.68 1.73 0.30
CA ALA A 129 0.77 1.94 0.27
C ALA A 129 1.28 2.63 1.55
N VAL A 130 0.64 3.71 1.98
CA VAL A 130 1.03 4.44 3.20
C VAL A 130 0.74 3.62 4.45
N GLY A 131 -0.46 3.01 4.54
CA GLY A 131 -0.88 2.26 5.73
C GLY A 131 -0.01 1.03 5.99
N TYR A 132 0.47 0.36 4.94
CA TYR A 132 1.38 -0.79 5.06
C TYR A 132 2.87 -0.41 5.07
N GLY A 133 3.22 0.88 4.95
CA GLY A 133 4.61 1.32 4.91
C GLY A 133 5.34 1.00 3.60
N CYS A 134 4.61 0.82 2.51
CA CYS A 134 5.10 0.55 1.16
C CYS A 134 5.54 1.85 0.48
N TRP A 135 6.65 2.40 0.95
CA TRP A 135 7.07 3.77 0.65
C TRP A 135 7.50 3.99 -0.80
N HIS A 136 7.97 2.97 -1.50
CA HIS A 136 8.39 3.10 -2.89
C HIS A 136 7.17 3.26 -3.79
N VAL A 137 6.15 2.42 -3.62
CA VAL A 137 4.89 2.55 -4.37
C VAL A 137 4.12 3.81 -3.95
N ALA A 138 4.14 4.19 -2.67
CA ALA A 138 3.51 5.44 -2.22
C ALA A 138 4.07 6.67 -2.96
N ARG A 139 5.40 6.77 -3.11
CA ARG A 139 6.05 7.84 -3.89
C ARG A 139 5.70 7.76 -5.36
N LEU A 140 5.77 6.57 -5.97
CA LEU A 140 5.37 6.37 -7.36
C LEU A 140 3.94 6.86 -7.60
N LEU A 141 3.00 6.50 -6.74
CA LEU A 141 1.59 6.92 -6.88
C LEU A 141 1.46 8.44 -6.87
N VAL A 142 2.14 9.12 -5.94
CA VAL A 142 2.13 10.60 -5.88
C VAL A 142 2.79 11.20 -7.13
N GLU A 143 3.92 10.67 -7.58
CA GLU A 143 4.60 11.10 -8.82
C GLU A 143 3.73 10.92 -10.06
N ARG A 144 2.84 9.92 -10.06
CA ARG A 144 1.88 9.63 -11.13
C ARG A 144 0.54 10.35 -10.96
N GLY A 145 0.42 11.25 -9.97
CA GLY A 145 -0.70 12.15 -9.80
C GLY A 145 -1.79 11.66 -8.84
N ALA A 146 -1.53 10.64 -8.02
CA ALA A 146 -2.45 10.27 -6.95
C ALA A 146 -2.69 11.43 -5.99
N ARG A 147 -3.95 11.68 -5.64
CA ARG A 147 -4.33 12.75 -4.73
C ARG A 147 -3.98 12.39 -3.29
N VAL A 148 -3.46 13.38 -2.59
CA VAL A 148 -3.16 13.27 -1.15
C VAL A 148 -4.18 14.12 -0.40
N ASP A 149 -5.34 13.53 -0.11
CA ASP A 149 -6.47 14.26 0.47
C ASP A 149 -6.56 14.16 1.99
N SER A 150 -5.75 13.29 2.60
CA SER A 150 -5.77 13.03 4.04
C SER A 150 -4.52 13.58 4.74
N LEU A 151 -4.71 14.17 5.93
CA LEU A 151 -3.61 14.72 6.74
C LEU A 151 -2.57 13.64 7.08
N TRP A 152 -3.02 12.43 7.42
CA TRP A 152 -2.14 11.31 7.77
C TRP A 152 -1.28 10.84 6.60
N GLN A 153 -1.81 10.82 5.36
CA GLN A 153 -1.03 10.48 4.15
C GLN A 153 0.04 11.54 3.87
N ALA A 154 -0.36 12.82 3.90
CA ALA A 154 0.56 13.93 3.70
C ALA A 154 1.68 13.95 4.74
N ALA A 155 1.36 13.66 6.01
CA ALA A 155 2.31 13.59 7.10
C ALA A 155 3.29 12.42 6.96
N ALA A 156 2.81 11.23 6.62
CA ALA A 156 3.62 10.04 6.39
C ALA A 156 4.63 10.22 5.24
N LEU A 157 4.23 10.96 4.20
CA LEU A 157 5.03 11.24 3.01
C LEU A 157 5.93 12.49 3.16
N GLY A 158 5.78 13.25 4.24
CA GLY A 158 6.57 14.46 4.50
C GLY A 158 6.23 15.64 3.59
N LEU A 159 5.00 15.71 3.07
CA LEU A 159 4.52 16.74 2.15
C LEU A 159 4.12 18.00 2.93
N VAL A 160 5.11 18.85 3.28
CA VAL A 160 4.95 19.98 4.20
C VAL A 160 3.87 20.96 3.74
N GLU A 161 3.91 21.38 2.48
CA GLU A 161 2.95 22.31 1.91
C GLU A 161 1.53 21.75 2.00
N ARG A 162 1.37 20.47 1.67
CA ARG A 162 0.07 19.80 1.72
C ARG A 162 -0.46 19.66 3.15
N VAL A 163 0.41 19.37 4.11
CA VAL A 163 0.02 19.34 5.54
C VAL A 163 -0.42 20.74 6.02
N VAL A 164 0.30 21.79 5.64
CA VAL A 164 -0.09 23.18 6.00
C VAL A 164 -1.46 23.54 5.41
N GLU A 165 -1.74 23.18 4.16
CA GLU A 165 -3.06 23.37 3.54
C GLU A 165 -4.16 22.64 4.31
N LEU A 166 -3.94 21.34 4.60
CA LEU A 166 -4.94 20.51 5.29
C LEU A 166 -5.17 20.96 6.74
N LEU A 167 -4.14 21.46 7.43
CA LEU A 167 -4.29 22.04 8.77
C LEU A 167 -5.09 23.37 8.75
N GLY A 168 -5.12 24.07 7.63
CA GLY A 168 -5.90 25.28 7.42
C GLY A 168 -7.29 25.06 6.86
N ALA A 169 -7.74 23.80 6.71
CA ALA A 169 -9.05 23.47 6.18
C ALA A 169 -10.20 23.94 7.10
N ASP A 170 -11.39 24.08 6.54
CA ASP A 170 -12.62 24.39 7.27
C ASP A 170 -13.65 23.25 7.02
N PRO A 171 -14.03 22.48 8.04
CA PRO A 171 -13.58 22.56 9.43
C PRO A 171 -12.11 22.14 9.59
N PRO A 172 -11.43 22.64 10.64
CA PRO A 172 -10.05 22.23 10.91
C PRO A 172 -9.98 20.77 11.36
N PRO A 173 -8.83 20.09 11.18
CA PRO A 173 -8.61 18.74 11.69
C PRO A 173 -8.85 18.65 13.20
N THR A 174 -9.39 17.52 13.63
CA THR A 174 -9.58 17.22 15.06
C THR A 174 -8.26 16.90 15.75
N GLN A 175 -8.26 16.83 17.09
CA GLN A 175 -7.08 16.36 17.83
C GLN A 175 -6.70 14.93 17.44
N GLU A 176 -7.67 14.03 17.21
CA GLU A 176 -7.42 12.68 16.75
C GLU A 176 -6.76 12.64 15.37
N ASP A 177 -7.18 13.50 14.43
CA ASP A 177 -6.54 13.63 13.12
C ASP A 177 -5.09 14.12 13.26
N LEU A 178 -4.83 15.07 14.17
CA LEU A 178 -3.50 15.62 14.41
C LEU A 178 -2.56 14.57 15.03
N ASP A 179 -3.06 13.83 16.03
CA ASP A 179 -2.32 12.76 16.70
C ASP A 179 -2.03 11.60 15.75
N GLY A 180 -3.03 11.20 14.95
CA GLY A 180 -2.88 10.19 13.91
C GLY A 180 -1.86 10.62 12.84
N ALA A 181 -1.86 11.87 12.42
CA ALA A 181 -0.89 12.42 11.49
C ALA A 181 0.53 12.43 12.07
N PHE A 182 0.68 12.77 13.36
CA PHE A 182 1.96 12.70 14.07
C PHE A 182 2.50 11.26 14.11
N TRP A 183 1.64 10.30 14.45
CA TRP A 183 2.00 8.89 14.44
C TRP A 183 2.45 8.44 13.04
N GLN A 184 1.72 8.86 12.00
CA GLN A 184 2.05 8.54 10.61
C GLN A 184 3.35 9.23 10.14
N ALA A 185 3.64 10.45 10.60
CA ALA A 185 4.93 11.09 10.36
C ALA A 185 6.09 10.27 10.97
N CYS A 186 5.88 9.74 12.17
CA CYS A 186 6.85 8.83 12.83
C CYS A 186 6.96 7.49 12.06
N HIS A 187 5.84 6.92 11.60
CA HIS A 187 5.79 5.74 10.75
C HIS A 187 6.53 5.95 9.42
N GLY A 188 6.37 7.09 8.76
CA GLY A 188 7.07 7.50 7.54
C GLY A 188 8.54 7.94 7.74
N GLY A 189 9.02 8.07 9.00
CA GLY A 189 10.36 8.54 9.29
C GLY A 189 10.59 10.04 9.04
N GLN A 190 9.53 10.85 9.10
CA GLN A 190 9.50 12.25 8.69
C GLN A 190 9.75 13.19 9.89
N LEU A 191 11.02 13.33 10.32
CA LEU A 191 11.39 14.13 11.49
C LEU A 191 10.83 15.58 11.45
N ARG A 192 11.03 16.29 10.33
CA ARG A 192 10.55 17.68 10.21
C ARG A 192 9.03 17.78 10.30
N MET A 193 8.33 16.75 9.83
CA MET A 193 6.88 16.68 9.92
C MET A 193 6.43 16.40 11.35
N ALA A 194 7.11 15.48 12.04
CA ALA A 194 6.87 15.23 13.46
C ALA A 194 7.11 16.52 14.30
N GLU A 195 8.16 17.28 14.03
CA GLU A 195 8.43 18.59 14.66
C GLU A 195 7.28 19.58 14.43
N LEU A 196 6.81 19.70 13.20
CA LEU A 196 5.72 20.60 12.83
C LEU A 196 4.42 20.23 13.54
N LEU A 197 4.05 18.94 13.51
CA LEU A 197 2.78 18.47 14.11
C LEU A 197 2.80 18.55 15.63
N LEU A 198 3.93 18.24 16.26
CA LEU A 198 4.10 18.42 17.71
C LEU A 198 3.97 19.90 18.12
N ALA A 199 4.55 20.83 17.33
CA ALA A 199 4.40 22.27 17.55
C ALA A 199 2.96 22.77 17.34
N ARG A 200 2.10 21.99 16.65
CA ARG A 200 0.66 22.26 16.47
C ARG A 200 -0.22 21.57 17.53
N GLY A 201 0.38 20.93 18.52
CA GLY A 201 -0.32 20.35 19.66
C GLY A 201 -0.63 18.86 19.55
N ALA A 202 0.00 18.13 18.63
CA ALA A 202 -0.11 16.66 18.60
C ALA A 202 0.44 16.06 19.90
N ASP A 203 -0.19 14.99 20.41
CA ASP A 203 0.32 14.24 21.56
C ASP A 203 1.44 13.28 21.11
N ILE A 204 2.63 13.47 21.68
CA ILE A 204 3.84 12.69 21.37
C ILE A 204 3.70 11.19 21.68
N ASN A 205 2.76 10.83 22.55
CA ASN A 205 2.51 9.45 23.02
C ASN A 205 1.17 8.89 22.55
N ALA A 206 0.38 9.64 21.78
CA ALA A 206 -0.91 9.17 21.30
C ALA A 206 -0.77 7.90 20.45
N ILE A 207 -1.55 6.88 20.80
CA ILE A 207 -1.64 5.61 20.05
C ILE A 207 -2.97 5.61 19.31
N PRO A 208 -2.97 5.65 17.96
CA PRO A 208 -4.21 5.62 17.20
C PRO A 208 -4.99 4.33 17.45
N GLY A 209 -6.32 4.38 17.39
CA GLY A 209 -7.18 3.22 17.66
C GLY A 209 -6.97 2.01 16.72
N TYR A 210 -6.26 2.18 15.62
CA TYR A 210 -5.89 1.12 14.68
C TYR A 210 -4.49 0.52 14.96
N SER A 211 -3.75 0.99 15.98
CA SER A 211 -2.38 0.54 16.30
C SER A 211 -2.26 0.17 17.77
N GLU A 212 -1.31 -0.71 18.09
CA GLU A 212 -0.85 -1.00 19.46
C GLU A 212 0.54 -0.38 19.74
N GLN A 213 1.11 0.34 18.77
CA GLN A 213 2.45 0.92 18.84
C GLN A 213 2.37 2.42 19.11
N ALA A 214 3.21 2.89 20.04
CA ALA A 214 3.42 4.32 20.24
C ALA A 214 4.26 4.92 19.09
N PRO A 215 4.26 6.26 18.89
CA PRO A 215 5.08 6.92 17.89
C PRO A 215 6.58 6.56 18.00
N LEU A 216 7.11 6.37 19.21
CA LEU A 216 8.49 5.94 19.42
C LEU A 216 8.75 4.51 18.90
N ASP A 217 7.77 3.59 19.06
CA ASP A 217 7.90 2.19 18.63
C ASP A 217 7.90 2.08 17.11
N VAL A 218 6.97 2.78 16.45
CA VAL A 218 6.84 2.73 14.99
C VAL A 218 8.01 3.45 14.30
N ALA A 219 8.55 4.52 14.91
CA ALA A 219 9.73 5.21 14.43
C ALA A 219 11.00 4.34 14.51
N GLY A 220 11.07 3.42 15.46
CA GLY A 220 12.19 2.50 15.68
C GLY A 220 12.18 1.24 14.83
N SER A 221 11.19 1.04 13.94
CA SER A 221 11.13 -0.14 13.08
C SER A 221 12.34 -0.20 12.12
N THR A 222 12.81 -1.42 11.82
CA THR A 222 14.14 -1.69 11.25
C THR A 222 14.35 -1.25 9.80
N ASP A 223 13.28 -0.91 9.08
CA ASP A 223 13.31 -0.69 7.64
C ASP A 223 13.83 0.68 7.21
N THR A 224 14.18 1.56 8.14
CA THR A 224 14.59 2.92 7.84
C THR A 224 15.71 3.42 8.76
N ARG A 225 16.62 4.24 8.22
CA ARG A 225 17.69 4.94 8.96
C ARG A 225 17.11 6.10 9.79
N ARG A 226 16.33 5.78 10.84
CA ARG A 226 15.53 6.75 11.61
C ARG A 226 16.17 7.18 12.94
N GLY A 227 17.46 6.94 13.13
CA GLY A 227 18.12 7.23 14.40
C GLY A 227 17.92 8.66 14.91
N GLN A 228 17.90 9.66 14.02
CA GLN A 228 17.65 11.05 14.40
C GLN A 228 16.24 11.27 14.95
N LEU A 229 15.22 10.71 14.28
CA LEU A 229 13.84 10.81 14.74
C LEU A 229 13.64 10.11 16.09
N VAL A 230 14.18 8.91 16.26
CA VAL A 230 14.10 8.15 17.53
C VAL A 230 14.78 8.93 18.68
N ASN A 231 15.97 9.48 18.45
CA ASN A 231 16.67 10.29 19.44
C ASN A 231 15.86 11.55 19.80
N TRP A 232 15.35 12.24 18.80
CA TRP A 232 14.53 13.44 18.96
C TRP A 232 13.24 13.14 19.77
N LEU A 233 12.57 12.02 19.51
CA LEU A 233 11.39 11.57 20.26
C LEU A 233 11.75 11.30 21.72
N ARG A 234 12.84 10.58 22.00
CA ARG A 234 13.30 10.27 23.37
C ARG A 234 13.66 11.53 24.16
N GLU A 235 14.38 12.47 23.55
CA GLU A 235 14.74 13.75 24.17
C GLU A 235 13.52 14.58 24.59
N ARG A 236 12.35 14.35 23.93
CA ARG A 236 11.07 15.01 24.24
C ARG A 236 10.13 14.21 25.11
N GLY A 237 10.61 13.09 25.65
CA GLY A 237 9.84 12.27 26.59
C GLY A 237 8.85 11.30 25.96
N ALA A 238 9.03 10.96 24.67
CA ALA A 238 8.26 9.88 24.06
C ALA A 238 8.52 8.54 24.77
N THR A 239 7.46 7.77 24.99
CA THR A 239 7.50 6.48 25.66
C THR A 239 7.11 5.36 24.72
N SER A 240 7.66 4.15 24.95
CA SER A 240 7.25 2.93 24.26
C SER A 240 5.97 2.36 24.87
N ALA A 241 5.03 1.91 24.02
CA ALA A 241 3.84 1.20 24.48
C ALA A 241 4.16 -0.15 25.16
N LYS A 242 5.31 -0.75 24.82
CA LYS A 242 5.73 -2.05 25.38
C LYS A 242 6.33 -1.97 26.79
N GLY A 243 6.38 -0.78 27.39
CA GLY A 243 7.10 -0.54 28.64
C GLY A 243 8.61 -0.73 28.44
N THR A 244 9.43 0.03 29.14
CA THR A 244 10.87 -0.27 29.27
C THR A 244 10.99 -1.60 30.02
N ALA A 245 11.28 -2.70 29.27
CA ALA A 245 11.83 -3.87 29.94
C ALA A 245 13.07 -3.38 30.71
N PRO A 246 13.23 -3.67 32.02
CA PRO A 246 14.41 -3.27 32.73
C PRO A 246 15.62 -3.90 32.03
N ASP A 247 16.58 -3.04 31.72
CA ASP A 247 17.88 -3.42 31.19
C ASP A 247 18.45 -4.49 32.14
N GLN A 248 18.43 -5.76 31.71
CA GLN A 248 19.09 -6.82 32.45
C GLN A 248 20.56 -6.73 32.10
N GLY A 249 21.29 -6.00 32.98
CA GLY A 249 22.73 -5.88 32.99
C GLY A 249 23.49 -7.21 33.10
#